data_d9eaf839a3ca15b5f67d079b4079f2c0
#
_entry.id   d9eaf839a3ca15b5f67d079b4079f2c0
#
_cell.length_a   1.000
_cell.length_b   1.000
_cell.length_c   1.000
_cell.angle_alpha   90.00
_cell.angle_beta   90.00
_cell.angle_gamma   90.00
#
_symmetry.space_group_name_H-M   'P 1'
#
loop_
_entity.id
_entity.type
_entity.pdbx_description
1 polymer ?
#
loop_
_entity_poly.entity_id
_entity_poly.type
_entity_poly.pdbx_seq_one_letter_code
_entity_poly.pdbx_strand_id
1 'polypeptide(L)'
;MNMKKKWEKIKSQIFKVIITINSHHTGAYAAQAAYFFVLSLIPIFLLLLTMVRFTPITMSEVMTAVLKVFPESVAPMIRSIVSQVYFQSGTIVPVTIVVALWSAGKGVLSVTSGLNSICENMETRNYFYLRIRASFYTVIFLLAIVSSLVLSVFGNRISVMIYEHIPFLSKVVEFIIRIRTFVTFVVLTVFWDLVYRFLPNRRNMAKTTLRKQLPGAVFTACGWLLLSFFFSVYLDVFKGFTSMYGSLTTIILIMLWQYGCMYIILLGGEINALLEKFLQKRAGNLKKKKEKEV
;
A
#
# COMPACT_ATOMS: atom_id res chain seq x y z
N MET A 1 12.49 -39.64 -16.38
CA MET A 1 13.25 -38.37 -16.40
C MET A 1 13.51 -37.96 -14.94
N ASN A 2 14.77 -38.00 -14.54
CA ASN A 2 15.25 -38.06 -13.15
C ASN A 2 14.79 -36.87 -12.28
N MET A 3 14.16 -37.13 -11.13
CA MET A 3 13.74 -36.11 -10.12
C MET A 3 14.87 -35.11 -9.79
N LYS A 4 16.12 -35.60 -9.70
CA LYS A 4 17.29 -34.74 -9.46
C LYS A 4 17.47 -33.65 -10.55
N LYS A 5 17.33 -33.97 -11.85
CA LYS A 5 17.43 -32.99 -12.94
C LYS A 5 16.30 -31.95 -12.91
N LYS A 6 15.09 -32.35 -12.46
CA LYS A 6 13.95 -31.42 -12.28
C LYS A 6 14.20 -30.45 -11.13
N TRP A 7 14.76 -30.95 -10.02
CA TRP A 7 15.14 -30.15 -8.85
C TRP A 7 16.26 -29.15 -9.16
N GLU A 8 17.30 -29.56 -9.88
CA GLU A 8 18.39 -28.66 -10.29
C GLU A 8 17.89 -27.55 -11.23
N LYS A 9 16.98 -27.90 -12.14
CA LYS A 9 16.36 -26.90 -13.03
C LYS A 9 15.52 -25.88 -12.24
N ILE A 10 14.75 -26.34 -11.25
CA ILE A 10 13.96 -25.46 -10.38
C ILE A 10 14.89 -24.56 -9.57
N LYS A 11 15.94 -25.12 -8.92
CA LYS A 11 16.94 -24.33 -8.17
C LYS A 11 17.60 -23.26 -9.04
N SER A 12 18.01 -23.62 -10.27
CA SER A 12 18.61 -22.68 -11.22
C SER A 12 17.63 -21.56 -11.61
N GLN A 13 16.34 -21.85 -11.76
CA GLN A 13 15.33 -20.84 -12.07
C GLN A 13 15.09 -19.91 -10.86
N ILE A 14 14.95 -20.46 -9.66
CA ILE A 14 14.81 -19.67 -8.43
C ILE A 14 16.03 -18.75 -8.23
N PHE A 15 17.25 -19.29 -8.41
CA PHE A 15 18.47 -18.52 -8.28
C PHE A 15 18.54 -17.35 -9.28
N LYS A 16 18.12 -17.58 -10.53
CA LYS A 16 18.02 -16.51 -11.52
C LYS A 16 17.02 -15.42 -11.12
N VAL A 17 15.87 -15.81 -10.61
CA VAL A 17 14.86 -14.84 -10.11
C VAL A 17 15.42 -14.02 -8.96
N ILE A 18 16.11 -14.64 -8.00
CA ILE A 18 16.73 -13.93 -6.86
C ILE A 18 17.80 -12.94 -7.36
N ILE A 19 18.65 -13.34 -8.30
CA ILE A 19 19.66 -12.45 -8.89
C ILE A 19 18.97 -11.27 -9.59
N THR A 20 17.91 -11.50 -10.34
CA THR A 20 17.16 -10.45 -11.03
C THR A 20 16.55 -9.45 -10.03
N ILE A 21 15.91 -9.94 -8.96
CA ILE A 21 15.35 -9.08 -7.91
C ILE A 21 16.45 -8.23 -7.26
N ASN A 22 17.62 -8.81 -6.97
CA ASN A 22 18.75 -8.09 -6.41
C ASN A 22 19.34 -7.05 -7.39
N SER A 23 19.42 -7.37 -8.68
CA SER A 23 19.94 -6.43 -9.68
C SER A 23 19.05 -5.19 -9.88
N HIS A 24 17.76 -5.31 -9.60
CA HIS A 24 16.82 -4.18 -9.63
C HIS A 24 16.84 -3.35 -8.33
N HIS A 25 17.66 -3.70 -7.34
CA HIS A 25 17.75 -3.02 -6.05
C HIS A 25 16.40 -2.89 -5.31
N THR A 26 15.53 -3.88 -5.47
CA THR A 26 14.15 -3.89 -4.95
C THR A 26 14.11 -3.62 -3.44
N GLY A 27 15.03 -4.21 -2.66
CA GLY A 27 15.13 -3.97 -1.22
C GLY A 27 15.49 -2.52 -0.87
N ALA A 28 16.39 -1.88 -1.63
CA ALA A 28 16.78 -0.49 -1.40
C ALA A 28 15.62 0.47 -1.68
N TYR A 29 14.90 0.30 -2.78
CA TYR A 29 13.71 1.09 -3.07
C TYR A 29 12.58 0.87 -2.07
N ALA A 30 12.39 -0.37 -1.58
CA ALA A 30 11.43 -0.67 -0.53
C ALA A 30 11.79 0.06 0.78
N ALA A 31 13.06 0.04 1.19
CA ALA A 31 13.54 0.74 2.38
C ALA A 31 13.40 2.25 2.25
N GLN A 32 13.75 2.81 1.10
CA GLN A 32 13.58 4.24 0.81
C GLN A 32 12.10 4.66 0.85
N ALA A 33 11.21 3.87 0.25
CA ALA A 33 9.78 4.13 0.28
C ALA A 33 9.23 4.07 1.71
N ALA A 34 9.58 3.02 2.46
CA ALA A 34 9.17 2.86 3.85
C ALA A 34 9.63 4.04 4.72
N TYR A 35 10.88 4.46 4.60
CA TYR A 35 11.41 5.62 5.30
C TYR A 35 10.60 6.89 5.06
N PHE A 36 10.33 7.22 3.78
CA PHE A 36 9.55 8.41 3.46
C PHE A 36 8.09 8.31 3.87
N PHE A 37 7.48 7.14 3.79
CA PHE A 37 6.12 6.94 4.28
C PHE A 37 6.04 7.08 5.80
N VAL A 38 7.01 6.52 6.56
CA VAL A 38 7.07 6.69 8.02
C VAL A 38 7.25 8.15 8.40
N LEU A 39 8.16 8.89 7.73
CA LEU A 39 8.31 10.33 7.96
C LEU A 39 7.02 11.12 7.64
N SER A 40 6.22 10.64 6.70
CA SER A 40 4.97 11.29 6.34
C SER A 40 3.80 10.94 7.27
N LEU A 41 3.93 9.92 8.13
CA LEU A 41 2.84 9.51 9.02
C LEU A 41 2.38 10.66 9.94
N ILE A 42 3.33 11.43 10.49
CA ILE A 42 2.98 12.55 11.38
C ILE A 42 2.18 13.63 10.63
N PRO A 43 2.67 14.19 9.50
CA PRO A 43 1.89 15.16 8.72
C PRO A 43 0.55 14.59 8.21
N ILE A 44 0.52 13.32 7.80
CA ILE A 44 -0.72 12.66 7.35
C ILE A 44 -1.72 12.55 8.50
N PHE A 45 -1.26 12.12 9.66
CA PHE A 45 -2.11 12.00 10.85
C PHE A 45 -2.70 13.35 11.26
N LEU A 46 -1.87 14.39 11.26
CA LEU A 46 -2.32 15.77 11.50
C LEU A 46 -3.36 16.21 10.46
N LEU A 47 -3.13 15.89 9.19
CA LEU A 47 -4.09 16.20 8.12
C LEU A 47 -5.43 15.48 8.34
N LEU A 48 -5.40 14.19 8.66
CA LEU A 48 -6.61 13.40 8.91
C LEU A 48 -7.40 13.96 10.10
N LEU A 49 -6.73 14.26 11.21
CA LEU A 49 -7.37 14.88 12.39
C LEU A 49 -7.96 16.25 12.05
N THR A 50 -7.25 17.03 11.25
CA THR A 50 -7.75 18.34 10.82
C THR A 50 -8.98 18.21 9.93
N MET A 51 -9.02 17.23 9.04
CA MET A 51 -10.21 16.96 8.22
C MET A 51 -11.41 16.54 9.06
N VAL A 52 -11.18 15.70 10.07
CA VAL A 52 -12.25 15.24 10.99
C VAL A 52 -12.86 16.41 11.78
N ARG A 53 -12.06 17.42 12.11
CA ARG A 53 -12.56 18.65 12.78
C ARG A 53 -13.67 19.36 12.00
N PHE A 54 -13.70 19.24 10.66
CA PHE A 54 -14.73 19.82 9.81
C PHE A 54 -15.98 18.92 9.67
N THR A 55 -16.00 17.79 10.36
CA THR A 55 -17.15 16.87 10.40
C THR A 55 -17.90 17.04 11.73
N PRO A 56 -19.15 16.57 11.85
CA PRO A 56 -19.90 16.62 13.12
C PRO A 56 -19.37 15.63 14.17
N ILE A 57 -18.20 15.05 13.98
CA ILE A 57 -17.58 14.09 14.91
C ILE A 57 -16.93 14.85 16.05
N THR A 58 -17.27 14.47 17.27
CA THR A 58 -16.75 15.11 18.49
C THR A 58 -15.30 14.67 18.78
N MET A 59 -14.54 15.53 19.49
CA MET A 59 -13.18 15.20 19.94
C MET A 59 -13.12 13.90 20.74
N SER A 60 -14.13 13.62 21.58
CA SER A 60 -14.20 12.39 22.38
C SER A 60 -14.38 11.13 21.54
N GLU A 61 -15.16 11.20 20.47
CA GLU A 61 -15.34 10.09 19.53
C GLU A 61 -14.06 9.81 18.76
N VAL A 62 -13.37 10.87 18.30
CA VAL A 62 -12.07 10.73 17.63
C VAL A 62 -11.04 10.12 18.57
N MET A 63 -10.97 10.64 19.81
CA MET A 63 -10.06 10.11 20.83
C MET A 63 -10.29 8.62 21.06
N THR A 64 -11.56 8.21 21.23
CA THR A 64 -11.93 6.81 21.44
C THR A 64 -11.57 5.94 20.21
N ALA A 65 -11.83 6.43 19.00
CA ALA A 65 -11.52 5.71 17.77
C ALA A 65 -10.01 5.53 17.57
N VAL A 66 -9.24 6.60 17.78
CA VAL A 66 -7.79 6.58 17.58
C VAL A 66 -7.10 5.70 18.63
N LEU A 67 -7.50 5.78 19.89
CA LEU A 67 -6.93 4.97 20.97
C LEU A 67 -7.24 3.47 20.83
N LYS A 68 -8.28 3.08 20.07
CA LYS A 68 -8.54 1.67 19.74
C LYS A 68 -7.56 1.10 18.69
N VAL A 69 -6.99 1.96 17.86
CA VAL A 69 -6.11 1.56 16.76
C VAL A 69 -4.64 1.52 17.20
N PHE A 70 -4.27 2.41 18.13
CA PHE A 70 -2.87 2.54 18.56
C PHE A 70 -2.61 1.82 19.89
N PRO A 71 -1.38 1.28 20.10
CA PRO A 71 -0.99 0.68 21.38
C PRO A 71 -1.06 1.68 22.53
N GLU A 72 -1.33 1.20 23.74
CA GLU A 72 -1.42 2.04 24.95
C GLU A 72 -0.13 2.84 25.23
N SER A 73 1.03 2.30 24.84
CA SER A 73 2.34 2.96 25.03
C SER A 73 2.45 4.33 24.33
N VAL A 74 1.68 4.56 23.27
CA VAL A 74 1.65 5.83 22.52
C VAL A 74 0.43 6.69 22.84
N ALA A 75 -0.48 6.21 23.69
CA ALA A 75 -1.72 6.91 24.05
C ALA A 75 -1.50 8.35 24.57
N PRO A 76 -0.50 8.65 25.44
CA PRO A 76 -0.26 10.02 25.90
C PRO A 76 0.12 10.97 24.76
N MET A 77 0.96 10.49 23.83
CA MET A 77 1.37 11.26 22.66
C MET A 77 0.16 11.53 21.73
N ILE A 78 -0.65 10.51 21.47
CA ILE A 78 -1.87 10.63 20.66
C ILE A 78 -2.84 11.63 21.27
N ARG A 79 -3.09 11.56 22.58
CA ARG A 79 -3.97 12.51 23.29
C ARG A 79 -3.49 13.95 23.11
N SER A 80 -2.18 14.18 23.26
CA SER A 80 -1.56 15.50 23.06
C SER A 80 -1.78 16.01 21.63
N ILE A 81 -1.53 15.17 20.62
CA ILE A 81 -1.69 15.54 19.22
C ILE A 81 -3.14 15.84 18.87
N VAL A 82 -4.09 14.97 19.28
CA VAL A 82 -5.51 15.18 19.03
C VAL A 82 -6.00 16.48 19.66
N SER A 83 -5.66 16.74 20.92
CA SER A 83 -6.05 17.98 21.59
C SER A 83 -5.46 19.21 20.91
N GLN A 84 -4.17 19.19 20.56
CA GLN A 84 -3.53 20.29 19.84
C GLN A 84 -4.23 20.61 18.52
N VAL A 85 -4.56 19.60 17.70
CA VAL A 85 -5.22 19.81 16.41
C VAL A 85 -6.63 20.41 16.57
N TYR A 86 -7.39 19.97 17.57
CA TYR A 86 -8.73 20.51 17.80
C TYR A 86 -8.72 21.96 18.27
N PHE A 87 -7.69 22.37 19.03
CA PHE A 87 -7.56 23.76 19.54
C PHE A 87 -6.73 24.66 18.61
N GLN A 88 -6.14 24.11 17.54
CA GLN A 88 -5.27 24.86 16.63
C GLN A 88 -6.05 25.82 15.73
N SER A 89 -5.47 26.96 15.42
CA SER A 89 -6.07 27.93 14.49
C SER A 89 -6.15 27.37 13.07
N GLY A 90 -7.21 27.72 12.33
CA GLY A 90 -7.42 27.24 10.95
C GLY A 90 -6.31 27.63 9.95
N THR A 91 -5.47 28.60 10.30
CA THR A 91 -4.37 29.10 9.45
C THR A 91 -3.26 28.09 9.21
N ILE A 92 -3.08 27.12 10.11
CA ILE A 92 -2.02 26.08 10.01
C ILE A 92 -2.42 24.93 9.07
N VAL A 93 -3.72 24.75 8.83
CA VAL A 93 -4.27 23.66 8.02
C VAL A 93 -3.67 23.58 6.61
N PRO A 94 -3.60 24.67 5.80
CA PRO A 94 -3.04 24.62 4.46
C PRO A 94 -1.56 24.20 4.47
N VAL A 95 -0.79 24.69 5.43
CA VAL A 95 0.64 24.34 5.56
C VAL A 95 0.79 22.84 5.85
N THR A 96 -0.01 22.32 6.79
CA THR A 96 -0.02 20.88 7.13
C THR A 96 -0.36 20.01 5.93
N ILE A 97 -1.34 20.41 5.13
CA ILE A 97 -1.72 19.70 3.89
C ILE A 97 -0.53 19.65 2.91
N VAL A 98 0.10 20.78 2.65
CA VAL A 98 1.25 20.86 1.72
C VAL A 98 2.40 19.99 2.21
N VAL A 99 2.75 20.07 3.51
CA VAL A 99 3.84 19.27 4.10
C VAL A 99 3.52 17.79 4.05
N ALA A 100 2.28 17.38 4.37
CA ALA A 100 1.84 15.99 4.32
C ALA A 100 1.95 15.41 2.90
N LEU A 101 1.38 16.11 1.92
CA LEU A 101 1.41 15.68 0.52
C LEU A 101 2.83 15.67 -0.06
N TRP A 102 3.64 16.65 0.33
CA TRP A 102 5.04 16.72 -0.08
C TRP A 102 5.86 15.57 0.48
N SER A 103 5.72 15.26 1.76
CA SER A 103 6.45 14.15 2.41
C SER A 103 6.02 12.79 1.88
N ALA A 104 4.72 12.51 1.87
CA ALA A 104 4.19 11.24 1.38
C ALA A 104 4.46 11.02 -0.12
N GLY A 105 4.43 12.10 -0.92
CA GLY A 105 4.78 12.05 -2.33
C GLY A 105 6.22 11.56 -2.58
N LYS A 106 7.17 11.73 -1.65
CA LYS A 106 8.52 11.13 -1.76
C LYS A 106 8.46 9.60 -1.67
N GLY A 107 7.62 9.05 -0.80
CA GLY A 107 7.40 7.60 -0.72
C GLY A 107 6.86 7.03 -2.03
N VAL A 108 5.85 7.66 -2.61
CA VAL A 108 5.30 7.27 -3.93
C VAL A 108 6.34 7.37 -5.04
N LEU A 109 7.20 8.40 -5.03
CA LEU A 109 8.30 8.51 -5.99
C LEU A 109 9.32 7.37 -5.84
N SER A 110 9.63 6.96 -4.61
CA SER A 110 10.53 5.82 -4.36
C SER A 110 9.95 4.51 -4.92
N VAL A 111 8.65 4.26 -4.71
CA VAL A 111 7.95 3.13 -5.35
C VAL A 111 7.98 3.24 -6.88
N THR A 112 7.75 4.44 -7.42
CA THR A 112 7.83 4.70 -8.87
C THR A 112 9.20 4.35 -9.43
N SER A 113 10.27 4.79 -8.76
CA SER A 113 11.65 4.51 -9.16
C SER A 113 11.97 3.00 -9.10
N GLY A 114 11.50 2.32 -8.05
CA GLY A 114 11.62 0.88 -7.93
C GLY A 114 10.90 0.13 -9.05
N LEU A 115 9.65 0.51 -9.36
CA LEU A 115 8.91 -0.09 -10.46
C LEU A 115 9.53 0.23 -11.84
N ASN A 116 10.11 1.41 -12.02
CA ASN A 116 10.85 1.74 -13.24
C ASN A 116 12.11 0.89 -13.39
N SER A 117 12.85 0.67 -12.29
CA SER A 117 14.02 -0.23 -12.27
C SER A 117 13.63 -1.66 -12.66
N ILE A 118 12.54 -2.19 -12.08
CA ILE A 118 12.00 -3.52 -12.38
C ILE A 118 11.59 -3.66 -13.86
N CYS A 119 10.98 -2.60 -14.41
CA CYS A 119 10.59 -2.56 -15.81
C CYS A 119 11.75 -2.22 -16.77
N GLU A 120 12.97 -2.04 -16.24
CA GLU A 120 14.17 -1.63 -17.02
C GLU A 120 13.93 -0.34 -17.83
N ASN A 121 13.11 0.55 -17.31
CA ASN A 121 12.75 1.81 -17.95
C ASN A 121 13.42 3.01 -17.27
N MET A 122 14.06 3.85 -18.08
CA MET A 122 14.55 5.13 -17.59
C MET A 122 13.41 6.11 -17.39
N GLU A 123 13.49 6.89 -16.29
CA GLU A 123 12.52 7.95 -16.04
C GLU A 123 12.84 9.16 -16.95
N THR A 124 11.91 9.47 -17.85
CA THR A 124 12.04 10.57 -18.80
C THR A 124 11.06 11.73 -18.52
N ARG A 125 10.19 11.55 -17.54
CA ARG A 125 9.19 12.57 -17.18
C ARG A 125 9.82 13.67 -16.34
N ASN A 126 9.34 14.92 -16.51
CA ASN A 126 9.82 16.05 -15.72
C ASN A 126 9.55 15.82 -14.22
N TYR A 127 10.50 16.25 -13.37
CA TYR A 127 10.42 16.15 -11.91
C TYR A 127 9.13 16.76 -11.33
N PHE A 128 8.72 17.93 -11.79
CA PHE A 128 7.50 18.59 -11.34
C PHE A 128 6.24 17.79 -11.68
N TYR A 129 6.17 17.24 -12.89
CA TYR A 129 5.07 16.35 -13.29
C TYR A 129 5.00 15.10 -12.40
N LEU A 130 6.13 14.45 -12.16
CA LEU A 130 6.22 13.30 -11.26
C LEU A 130 5.75 13.66 -9.85
N ARG A 131 6.11 14.87 -9.38
CA ARG A 131 5.77 15.33 -8.05
C ARG A 131 4.27 15.56 -7.87
N ILE A 132 3.65 16.27 -8.82
CA ILE A 132 2.18 16.48 -8.82
C ILE A 132 1.46 15.14 -8.90
N ARG A 133 1.91 14.27 -9.78
CA ARG A 133 1.35 12.93 -9.93
C ARG A 133 1.49 12.09 -8.67
N ALA A 134 2.64 12.09 -8.01
CA ALA A 134 2.87 11.40 -6.75
C ALA A 134 1.93 11.94 -5.65
N SER A 135 1.77 13.26 -5.55
CA SER A 135 0.82 13.88 -4.61
C SER A 135 -0.62 13.46 -4.90
N PHE A 136 -1.02 13.37 -6.16
CA PHE A 136 -2.36 12.89 -6.55
C PHE A 136 -2.59 11.43 -6.12
N TYR A 137 -1.63 10.53 -6.38
CA TYR A 137 -1.73 9.13 -5.90
C TYR A 137 -1.73 9.05 -4.38
N THR A 138 -0.98 9.92 -3.70
CA THR A 138 -1.00 10.01 -2.24
C THR A 138 -2.40 10.37 -1.72
N VAL A 139 -3.06 11.35 -2.35
CA VAL A 139 -4.45 11.72 -1.98
C VAL A 139 -5.40 10.55 -2.16
N ILE A 140 -5.34 9.85 -3.31
CA ILE A 140 -6.18 8.67 -3.55
C ILE A 140 -5.91 7.58 -2.50
N PHE A 141 -4.65 7.33 -2.18
CA PHE A 141 -4.26 6.35 -1.18
C PHE A 141 -4.76 6.73 0.22
N LEU A 142 -4.63 8.00 0.59
CA LEU A 142 -5.17 8.52 1.85
C LEU A 142 -6.69 8.39 1.92
N LEU A 143 -7.40 8.75 0.86
CA LEU A 143 -8.85 8.60 0.79
C LEU A 143 -9.27 7.13 0.93
N ALA A 144 -8.54 6.21 0.31
CA ALA A 144 -8.79 4.77 0.45
C ALA A 144 -8.58 4.29 1.89
N ILE A 145 -7.50 4.74 2.56
CA ILE A 145 -7.24 4.43 3.99
C ILE A 145 -8.36 5.02 4.87
N VAL A 146 -8.70 6.29 4.70
CA VAL A 146 -9.74 6.95 5.49
C VAL A 146 -11.08 6.24 5.31
N SER A 147 -11.47 5.95 4.08
CA SER A 147 -12.71 5.22 3.79
C SER A 147 -12.72 3.83 4.45
N SER A 148 -11.58 3.12 4.41
CA SER A 148 -11.43 1.82 5.07
C SER A 148 -11.54 1.92 6.59
N LEU A 149 -10.92 2.94 7.20
CA LEU A 149 -11.01 3.20 8.64
C LEU A 149 -12.43 3.59 9.05
N VAL A 150 -13.10 4.46 8.31
CA VAL A 150 -14.48 4.86 8.55
C VAL A 150 -15.40 3.63 8.50
N LEU A 151 -15.28 2.79 7.49
CA LEU A 151 -16.06 1.55 7.40
C LEU A 151 -15.74 0.57 8.54
N SER A 152 -14.49 0.48 8.97
CA SER A 152 -14.06 -0.44 10.03
C SER A 152 -14.51 0.02 11.42
N VAL A 153 -14.41 1.32 11.72
CA VAL A 153 -14.69 1.89 13.04
C VAL A 153 -16.17 2.23 13.20
N PHE A 154 -16.74 2.84 12.17
CA PHE A 154 -18.12 3.35 12.20
C PHE A 154 -19.12 2.46 11.45
N GLY A 155 -18.69 1.32 10.91
CA GLY A 155 -19.52 0.43 10.08
C GLY A 155 -20.85 0.05 10.76
N ASN A 156 -20.83 -0.24 12.06
CA ASN A 156 -22.05 -0.56 12.80
C ASN A 156 -22.97 0.66 12.94
N ARG A 157 -22.44 1.87 13.18
CA ARG A 157 -23.25 3.11 13.25
C ARG A 157 -23.81 3.49 11.87
N ILE A 158 -22.99 3.32 10.83
CA ILE A 158 -23.43 3.54 9.43
C ILE A 158 -24.56 2.56 9.08
N SER A 159 -24.47 1.30 9.50
CA SER A 159 -25.55 0.33 9.34
C SER A 159 -26.86 0.80 9.99
N VAL A 160 -26.80 1.21 11.26
CA VAL A 160 -27.99 1.68 11.99
C VAL A 160 -28.59 2.90 11.28
N MET A 161 -27.77 3.87 10.90
CA MET A 161 -28.21 5.08 10.21
C MET A 161 -28.85 4.78 8.85
N ILE A 162 -28.32 3.80 8.11
CA ILE A 162 -28.89 3.35 6.84
C ILE A 162 -30.20 2.59 7.07
N TYR A 163 -30.29 1.77 8.13
CA TYR A 163 -31.53 1.11 8.51
C TYR A 163 -32.65 2.11 8.78
N GLU A 164 -32.33 3.21 9.47
CA GLU A 164 -33.32 4.22 9.84
C GLU A 164 -33.76 5.11 8.65
N HIS A 165 -32.84 5.44 7.73
CA HIS A 165 -33.11 6.42 6.67
C HIS A 165 -33.32 5.81 5.29
N ILE A 166 -32.72 4.64 5.00
CA ILE A 166 -32.79 3.98 3.68
C ILE A 166 -32.90 2.46 3.84
N PRO A 167 -34.07 1.94 4.29
CA PRO A 167 -34.26 0.51 4.60
C PRO A 167 -33.94 -0.44 3.42
N PHE A 168 -34.10 0.02 2.19
CA PHE A 168 -33.79 -0.75 0.97
C PHE A 168 -32.31 -1.12 0.86
N LEU A 169 -31.39 -0.25 1.34
CA LEU A 169 -29.94 -0.50 1.28
C LEU A 169 -29.43 -1.36 2.45
N SER A 170 -30.23 -1.58 3.47
CA SER A 170 -29.82 -2.32 4.69
C SER A 170 -29.27 -3.72 4.39
N LYS A 171 -29.93 -4.49 3.55
CA LYS A 171 -29.49 -5.85 3.14
C LYS A 171 -28.15 -5.84 2.41
N VAL A 172 -27.92 -4.82 1.56
CA VAL A 172 -26.66 -4.65 0.83
C VAL A 172 -25.52 -4.31 1.77
N VAL A 173 -25.76 -3.40 2.70
CA VAL A 173 -24.76 -3.00 3.72
C VAL A 173 -24.42 -4.16 4.65
N GLU A 174 -25.40 -4.90 5.13
CA GLU A 174 -25.19 -6.11 5.95
C GLU A 174 -24.36 -7.14 5.20
N PHE A 175 -24.68 -7.39 3.93
CA PHE A 175 -23.92 -8.28 3.07
C PHE A 175 -22.46 -7.82 2.90
N ILE A 176 -22.24 -6.51 2.62
CA ILE A 176 -20.89 -5.93 2.48
C ILE A 176 -20.09 -6.08 3.79
N ILE A 177 -20.71 -5.82 4.95
CA ILE A 177 -20.05 -5.98 6.25
C ILE A 177 -19.68 -7.45 6.49
N ARG A 178 -20.55 -8.39 6.13
CA ARG A 178 -20.30 -9.84 6.27
C ARG A 178 -19.12 -10.31 5.43
N ILE A 179 -18.98 -9.80 4.20
CA ILE A 179 -17.90 -10.16 3.28
C ILE A 179 -16.75 -9.12 3.24
N ARG A 180 -16.64 -8.27 4.27
CA ARG A 180 -15.70 -7.14 4.29
C ARG A 180 -14.26 -7.50 3.91
N THR A 181 -13.76 -8.66 4.37
CA THR A 181 -12.39 -9.11 4.06
C THR A 181 -12.23 -9.40 2.58
N PHE A 182 -13.23 -10.01 1.95
CA PHE A 182 -13.23 -10.27 0.52
C PHE A 182 -13.34 -8.97 -0.28
N VAL A 183 -14.21 -8.05 0.14
CA VAL A 183 -14.33 -6.72 -0.48
C VAL A 183 -13.01 -5.96 -0.37
N THR A 184 -12.38 -5.95 0.80
CA THR A 184 -11.07 -5.32 1.01
C THR A 184 -10.01 -5.93 0.08
N PHE A 185 -9.98 -7.26 -0.03
CA PHE A 185 -9.07 -7.95 -0.94
C PHE A 185 -9.28 -7.55 -2.41
N VAL A 186 -10.53 -7.48 -2.87
CA VAL A 186 -10.86 -7.06 -4.24
C VAL A 186 -10.46 -5.60 -4.47
N VAL A 187 -10.80 -4.71 -3.54
CA VAL A 187 -10.44 -3.28 -3.62
C VAL A 187 -8.92 -3.09 -3.66
N LEU A 188 -8.18 -3.78 -2.79
CA LEU A 188 -6.72 -3.75 -2.80
C LEU A 188 -6.15 -4.29 -4.12
N THR A 189 -6.71 -5.39 -4.63
CA THR A 189 -6.26 -5.95 -5.92
C THR A 189 -6.45 -4.97 -7.06
N VAL A 190 -7.62 -4.34 -7.17
CA VAL A 190 -7.91 -3.32 -8.19
C VAL A 190 -6.99 -2.11 -8.01
N PHE A 191 -6.79 -1.67 -6.78
CA PHE A 191 -5.89 -0.54 -6.47
C PHE A 191 -4.46 -0.83 -6.94
N TRP A 192 -3.88 -1.99 -6.59
CA TRP A 192 -2.53 -2.36 -6.99
C TRP A 192 -2.42 -2.61 -8.50
N ASP A 193 -3.45 -3.14 -9.15
CA ASP A 193 -3.49 -3.28 -10.59
C ASP A 193 -3.39 -1.91 -11.30
N LEU A 194 -4.12 -0.91 -10.80
CA LEU A 194 -4.04 0.47 -11.29
C LEU A 194 -2.65 1.08 -11.02
N VAL A 195 -2.08 0.86 -9.82
CA VAL A 195 -0.73 1.32 -9.48
C VAL A 195 0.31 0.73 -10.44
N TYR A 196 0.31 -0.58 -10.67
CA TYR A 196 1.24 -1.22 -11.60
C TYR A 196 1.07 -0.78 -13.04
N ARG A 197 -0.14 -0.40 -13.43
CA ARG A 197 -0.39 0.09 -14.78
C ARG A 197 0.05 1.54 -14.96
N PHE A 198 -0.26 2.40 -14.02
CA PHE A 198 -0.13 3.85 -14.20
C PHE A 198 1.12 4.45 -13.57
N LEU A 199 1.68 3.86 -12.51
CA LEU A 199 2.79 4.46 -11.80
C LEU A 199 4.11 4.40 -12.59
N PRO A 200 4.54 3.26 -13.19
CA PRO A 200 5.79 3.18 -13.95
C PRO A 200 5.77 4.04 -15.23
N ASN A 201 6.95 4.41 -15.70
CA ASN A 201 7.11 5.06 -17.01
C ASN A 201 7.01 4.00 -18.11
N ARG A 202 5.92 4.00 -18.87
CA ARG A 202 5.65 3.03 -19.93
C ARG A 202 5.77 3.62 -21.34
N ARG A 203 6.54 4.72 -21.50
CA ARG A 203 6.67 5.41 -22.80
C ARG A 203 7.20 4.47 -23.90
N ASN A 204 8.07 3.55 -23.54
CA ASN A 204 8.74 2.62 -24.47
C ASN A 204 8.17 1.18 -24.44
N MET A 205 7.14 0.91 -23.61
CA MET A 205 6.51 -0.40 -23.53
C MET A 205 5.20 -0.45 -24.30
N ALA A 206 4.89 -1.60 -24.91
CA ALA A 206 3.57 -1.86 -25.50
C ALA A 206 2.46 -1.57 -24.48
N LYS A 207 1.33 -0.99 -24.95
CA LYS A 207 0.16 -0.70 -24.11
C LYS A 207 -0.23 -1.95 -23.31
N THR A 208 0.17 -2.00 -22.04
CA THR A 208 -0.10 -3.16 -21.19
C THR A 208 -1.56 -3.09 -20.75
N THR A 209 -2.27 -4.19 -20.96
CA THR A 209 -3.67 -4.33 -20.54
C THR A 209 -3.72 -4.58 -19.03
N LEU A 210 -4.76 -4.09 -18.31
CA LEU A 210 -5.01 -4.37 -16.88
C LEU A 210 -4.84 -5.86 -16.56
N ARG A 211 -5.40 -6.74 -17.38
CA ARG A 211 -5.31 -8.20 -17.18
C ARG A 211 -3.88 -8.75 -17.04
N LYS A 212 -2.88 -8.06 -17.60
CA LYS A 212 -1.47 -8.49 -17.49
C LYS A 212 -0.82 -8.10 -16.16
N GLN A 213 -1.38 -7.11 -15.45
CA GLN A 213 -0.88 -6.66 -14.16
C GLN A 213 -1.58 -7.36 -12.99
N LEU A 214 -2.70 -8.03 -13.26
CA LEU A 214 -3.53 -8.70 -12.26
C LEU A 214 -2.76 -9.73 -11.41
N PRO A 215 -1.86 -10.58 -11.94
CA PRO A 215 -1.15 -11.58 -11.13
C PRO A 215 -0.30 -10.95 -10.01
N GLY A 216 0.45 -9.89 -10.31
CA GLY A 216 1.21 -9.15 -9.31
C GLY A 216 0.32 -8.40 -8.34
N ALA A 217 -0.81 -7.85 -8.80
CA ALA A 217 -1.78 -7.16 -7.94
C ALA A 217 -2.41 -8.12 -6.93
N VAL A 218 -2.82 -9.31 -7.36
CA VAL A 218 -3.35 -10.38 -6.48
C VAL A 218 -2.28 -10.81 -5.48
N PHE A 219 -1.04 -11.06 -5.94
CA PHE A 219 0.07 -11.40 -5.06
C PHE A 219 0.30 -10.33 -3.99
N THR A 220 0.28 -9.06 -4.39
CA THR A 220 0.48 -7.93 -3.47
C THR A 220 -0.66 -7.81 -2.47
N ALA A 221 -1.91 -7.94 -2.90
CA ALA A 221 -3.07 -7.89 -2.01
C ALA A 221 -3.04 -9.04 -0.99
N CYS A 222 -2.75 -10.27 -1.42
CA CYS A 222 -2.57 -11.42 -0.53
C CYS A 222 -1.42 -11.20 0.45
N GLY A 223 -0.24 -10.81 -0.06
CA GLY A 223 0.96 -10.60 0.74
C GLY A 223 0.78 -9.50 1.78
N TRP A 224 0.10 -8.41 1.41
CA TRP A 224 -0.24 -7.32 2.34
C TRP A 224 -1.13 -7.80 3.48
N LEU A 225 -2.22 -8.52 3.17
CA LEU A 225 -3.14 -9.04 4.17
C LEU A 225 -2.46 -10.06 5.08
N LEU A 226 -1.65 -10.96 4.52
CA LEU A 226 -0.88 -11.94 5.29
C LEU A 226 0.15 -11.27 6.20
N LEU A 227 0.92 -10.31 5.67
CA LEU A 227 1.90 -9.57 6.48
C LEU A 227 1.21 -8.82 7.61
N SER A 228 0.09 -8.16 7.35
CA SER A 228 -0.69 -7.45 8.36
C SER A 228 -1.25 -8.39 9.42
N PHE A 229 -1.72 -9.57 9.02
CA PHE A 229 -2.18 -10.60 9.96
C PHE A 229 -1.04 -11.10 10.86
N PHE A 230 0.11 -11.49 10.29
CA PHE A 230 1.25 -11.95 11.08
C PHE A 230 1.79 -10.85 12.00
N PHE A 231 1.78 -9.61 11.53
CA PHE A 231 2.20 -8.47 12.34
C PHE A 231 1.25 -8.22 13.51
N SER A 232 -0.06 -8.35 13.31
CA SER A 232 -1.05 -8.27 14.39
C SER A 232 -0.83 -9.36 15.43
N VAL A 233 -0.68 -10.62 15.00
CA VAL A 233 -0.37 -11.74 15.91
C VAL A 233 0.92 -11.51 16.67
N TYR A 234 1.97 -11.00 16.00
CA TYR A 234 3.23 -10.67 16.65
C TYR A 234 3.06 -9.63 17.77
N LEU A 235 2.31 -8.55 17.52
CA LEU A 235 2.03 -7.51 18.51
C LEU A 235 1.22 -8.05 19.71
N ASP A 236 0.30 -8.98 19.47
CA ASP A 236 -0.50 -9.58 20.53
C ASP A 236 0.31 -10.54 21.42
N VAL A 237 1.23 -11.31 20.84
CA VAL A 237 2.05 -12.29 21.56
C VAL A 237 3.22 -11.64 22.30
N PHE A 238 3.89 -10.67 21.67
CA PHE A 238 5.12 -10.08 22.20
C PHE A 238 4.91 -8.75 22.93
N LYS A 239 4.02 -8.72 23.91
CA LYS A 239 3.75 -7.52 24.73
C LYS A 239 4.95 -7.05 25.58
N GLY A 240 5.97 -7.90 25.77
CA GLY A 240 7.12 -7.61 26.65
C GLY A 240 8.20 -6.69 26.08
N PHE A 241 8.30 -6.55 24.75
CA PHE A 241 9.34 -5.69 24.15
C PHE A 241 9.14 -4.19 24.40
N THR A 242 7.89 -3.76 24.59
CA THR A 242 7.57 -2.35 24.90
C THR A 242 8.06 -1.92 26.27
N SER A 243 8.33 -2.84 27.19
CA SER A 243 8.83 -2.52 28.53
C SER A 243 10.32 -2.15 28.55
N MET A 244 11.14 -2.66 27.60
CA MET A 244 12.58 -2.39 27.58
C MET A 244 12.95 -1.12 26.80
N TYR A 245 12.31 -0.86 25.68
CA TYR A 245 12.66 0.23 24.76
C TYR A 245 11.53 1.27 24.56
N GLY A 246 10.39 1.10 25.25
CA GLY A 246 9.27 2.06 25.23
C GLY A 246 8.75 2.37 23.82
N SER A 247 8.56 3.66 23.54
CA SER A 247 8.04 4.15 22.25
C SER A 247 8.95 3.87 21.05
N LEU A 248 10.26 3.70 21.26
CA LEU A 248 11.22 3.40 20.20
C LEU A 248 10.91 2.06 19.53
N THR A 249 10.51 1.04 20.32
CA THR A 249 10.09 -0.26 19.77
C THR A 249 8.93 -0.11 18.80
N THR A 250 7.94 0.69 19.14
CA THR A 250 6.77 0.92 18.28
C THR A 250 7.19 1.53 16.95
N ILE A 251 8.08 2.52 16.96
CA ILE A 251 8.60 3.15 15.73
C ILE A 251 9.32 2.13 14.85
N ILE A 252 10.23 1.32 15.45
CA ILE A 252 10.99 0.28 14.73
C ILE A 252 10.03 -0.76 14.12
N LEU A 253 9.01 -1.20 14.86
CA LEU A 253 8.04 -2.17 14.38
C LEU A 253 7.20 -1.61 13.23
N ILE A 254 6.76 -0.35 13.31
CA ILE A 254 6.05 0.34 12.22
C ILE A 254 6.96 0.42 10.98
N MET A 255 8.24 0.78 11.14
CA MET A 255 9.20 0.83 10.03
C MET A 255 9.40 -0.54 9.39
N LEU A 256 9.52 -1.60 10.20
CA LEU A 256 9.69 -2.98 9.70
C LEU A 256 8.45 -3.45 8.92
N TRP A 257 7.25 -3.22 9.47
CA TRP A 257 5.99 -3.53 8.80
C TRP A 257 5.86 -2.77 7.48
N GLN A 258 6.15 -1.46 7.51
CA GLN A 258 6.09 -0.62 6.32
C GLN A 258 7.10 -1.07 5.26
N TYR A 259 8.33 -1.45 5.68
CA TYR A 259 9.33 -2.02 4.77
C TYR A 259 8.82 -3.31 4.12
N GLY A 260 8.25 -4.23 4.90
CA GLY A 260 7.65 -5.46 4.38
C GLY A 260 6.54 -5.19 3.37
N CYS A 261 5.65 -4.22 3.65
CA CYS A 261 4.60 -3.79 2.73
C CYS A 261 5.18 -3.28 1.40
N MET A 262 6.17 -2.37 1.46
CA MET A 262 6.80 -1.80 0.27
C MET A 262 7.55 -2.88 -0.53
N TYR A 263 8.20 -3.80 0.15
CA TYR A 263 8.90 -4.93 -0.48
C TYR A 263 7.93 -5.85 -1.22
N ILE A 264 6.79 -6.20 -0.62
CA ILE A 264 5.73 -7.00 -1.25
C ILE A 264 5.16 -6.29 -2.49
N ILE A 265 4.97 -4.97 -2.45
CA ILE A 265 4.52 -4.18 -3.60
C ILE A 265 5.52 -4.30 -4.75
N LEU A 266 6.80 -4.11 -4.49
CA LEU A 266 7.82 -4.21 -5.53
C LEU A 266 7.97 -5.65 -6.06
N LEU A 267 7.85 -6.67 -5.20
CA LEU A 267 7.82 -8.07 -5.64
C LEU A 267 6.62 -8.37 -6.57
N GLY A 268 5.45 -7.80 -6.31
CA GLY A 268 4.31 -7.90 -7.22
C GLY A 268 4.61 -7.29 -8.60
N GLY A 269 5.35 -6.17 -8.63
CA GLY A 269 5.87 -5.58 -9.86
C GLY A 269 6.83 -6.52 -10.60
N GLU A 270 7.75 -7.18 -9.88
CA GLU A 270 8.67 -8.19 -10.43
C GLU A 270 7.93 -9.37 -11.06
N ILE A 271 6.90 -9.89 -10.39
CA ILE A 271 6.05 -10.97 -10.93
C ILE A 271 5.44 -10.56 -12.27
N ASN A 272 4.89 -9.35 -12.34
CA ASN A 272 4.29 -8.84 -13.57
C ASN A 272 5.34 -8.68 -14.69
N ALA A 273 6.52 -8.13 -14.39
CA ALA A 273 7.60 -7.95 -15.35
C ALA A 273 8.13 -9.31 -15.88
N LEU A 274 8.32 -10.28 -14.98
CA LEU A 274 8.76 -11.63 -15.36
C LEU A 274 7.72 -12.35 -16.22
N LEU A 275 6.44 -12.25 -15.87
CA LEU A 275 5.35 -12.83 -16.69
C LEU A 275 5.26 -12.18 -18.06
N GLU A 276 5.42 -10.87 -18.15
CA GLU A 276 5.40 -10.15 -19.43
C GLU A 276 6.56 -10.61 -20.33
N LYS A 277 7.79 -10.69 -19.80
CA LYS A 277 8.96 -11.22 -20.53
C LYS A 277 8.74 -12.66 -21.00
N PHE A 278 8.15 -13.51 -20.15
CA PHE A 278 7.85 -14.90 -20.50
C PHE A 278 6.84 -15.01 -21.64
N LEU A 279 5.75 -14.24 -21.59
CA LEU A 279 4.71 -14.22 -22.62
C LEU A 279 5.24 -13.69 -23.96
N GLN A 280 6.08 -12.65 -23.95
CA GLN A 280 6.71 -12.12 -25.16
C GLN A 280 7.64 -13.14 -25.81
N LYS A 281 8.46 -13.85 -25.02
CA LYS A 281 9.35 -14.91 -25.53
C LYS A 281 8.56 -16.05 -26.15
N ARG A 282 7.44 -16.44 -25.54
CA ARG A 282 6.56 -17.50 -26.08
C ARG A 282 5.91 -17.07 -27.40
N ALA A 283 5.43 -15.85 -27.50
CA ALA A 283 4.85 -15.30 -28.72
C ALA A 283 5.87 -15.20 -29.86
N GLY A 284 7.10 -14.77 -29.57
CA GLY A 284 8.21 -14.73 -30.54
C GLY A 284 8.60 -16.13 -31.09
N ASN A 285 8.62 -17.14 -30.21
CA ASN A 285 8.90 -18.51 -30.62
C ASN A 285 7.80 -19.10 -31.52
N LEU A 286 6.52 -18.76 -31.23
CA LEU A 286 5.40 -19.20 -32.06
C LEU A 286 5.41 -18.55 -33.47
N LYS A 287 5.79 -17.26 -33.55
CA LYS A 287 5.99 -16.60 -34.87
C LYS A 287 7.06 -17.26 -35.69
N LYS A 288 8.24 -17.49 -35.09
CA LYS A 288 9.36 -18.17 -35.77
C LYS A 288 9.03 -19.60 -36.22
N LYS A 289 8.13 -20.30 -35.50
CA LYS A 289 7.68 -21.64 -35.88
C LYS A 289 6.75 -21.59 -37.10
N LYS A 290 5.82 -20.62 -37.14
CA LYS A 290 4.92 -20.41 -38.28
C LYS A 290 5.66 -19.97 -39.57
N GLU A 291 6.72 -19.16 -39.43
CA GLU A 291 7.56 -18.72 -40.57
C GLU A 291 8.44 -19.85 -41.13
N LYS A 292 8.64 -20.96 -40.41
CA LYS A 292 9.36 -22.13 -40.89
C LYS A 292 8.44 -23.21 -41.49
N GLU A 293 7.16 -23.11 -41.30
CA GLU A 293 6.13 -24.03 -41.78
C GLU A 293 5.48 -23.52 -43.10
N VAL A 294 5.80 -22.28 -43.56
CA VAL A 294 5.49 -21.67 -44.85
C VAL A 294 6.74 -21.69 -45.74
#